data_9df00d2af1c1908597b49d96f2e26136
#
_entry.id   9df00d2af1c1908597b49d96f2e26136
#
_cell.length_a   1.000
_cell.length_b   1.000
_cell.length_c   1.000
_cell.angle_alpha   90.00
_cell.angle_beta   90.00
_cell.angle_gamma   90.00
#
_symmetry.space_group_name_H-M   'P 1'
#
loop_
_entity.id
_entity.type
_entity.pdbx_description
1 polymer ?
#
loop_
_entity_poly.entity_id
_entity_poly.type
_entity_poly.pdbx_seq_one_letter_code
_entity_poly.pdbx_strand_id
1 'polypeptide(L)'
;VNSAHASTRDLAWAVQQSAKKAGERSPSVRGADWRTATVTAVAATTVTADGVVCRRMDTYTMPLVGDIAVISQSSNGNWIALGRLSSGDPGWTTATLGTGYTQGNTSSQGNNNGPIRYRRIVHQGGWWMEWDGGATRATGAQTSNILSAALASTFRPVARASFVIARNATSITGVANSTSVVHSLKCDFDTDGTVQLVSAAAGDTETTWLSLKGIRYPLS
;
A
#
# COMPACT_ATOMS: atom_id res chain seq x y z
N VAL A 1 -19.52 -60.53 41.73
CA VAL A 1 -18.57 -60.66 40.59
C VAL A 1 -18.63 -59.41 39.66
N ASN A 2 -19.66 -58.53 39.75
CA ASN A 2 -19.81 -57.39 38.80
C ASN A 2 -19.05 -56.11 39.19
N SER A 3 -18.56 -55.94 40.43
CA SER A 3 -17.93 -54.70 40.87
C SER A 3 -16.50 -54.47 40.30
N ALA A 4 -15.74 -55.57 40.10
CA ALA A 4 -14.38 -55.46 39.63
C ALA A 4 -14.33 -55.06 38.13
N HIS A 5 -15.28 -55.51 37.33
CA HIS A 5 -15.37 -55.13 35.89
C HIS A 5 -15.82 -53.68 35.70
N ALA A 6 -16.72 -53.15 36.56
CA ALA A 6 -17.12 -51.79 36.54
C ALA A 6 -15.94 -50.84 36.88
N SER A 7 -15.17 -51.17 37.92
CA SER A 7 -13.98 -50.43 38.34
C SER A 7 -12.89 -50.38 37.25
N THR A 8 -12.67 -51.47 36.53
CA THR A 8 -11.66 -51.55 35.44
C THR A 8 -12.09 -50.68 34.25
N ARG A 9 -13.37 -50.67 33.89
CA ARG A 9 -13.91 -49.80 32.84
C ARG A 9 -13.81 -48.33 33.19
N ASP A 10 -14.12 -47.97 34.44
CA ASP A 10 -14.06 -46.58 34.88
C ASP A 10 -12.62 -46.09 34.91
N LEU A 11 -11.68 -46.91 35.33
CA LEU A 11 -10.25 -46.61 35.29
C LEU A 11 -9.77 -46.42 33.84
N ALA A 12 -10.12 -47.36 32.96
CA ALA A 12 -9.74 -47.26 31.54
C ALA A 12 -10.32 -45.97 30.89
N TRP A 13 -11.56 -45.65 31.17
CA TRP A 13 -12.17 -44.42 30.71
C TRP A 13 -11.47 -43.16 31.28
N ALA A 14 -11.15 -43.13 32.58
CA ALA A 14 -10.44 -42.00 33.20
C ALA A 14 -9.04 -41.81 32.61
N VAL A 15 -8.30 -42.91 32.38
CA VAL A 15 -7.00 -42.86 31.71
C VAL A 15 -7.11 -42.36 30.25
N GLN A 16 -8.11 -42.82 29.53
CA GLN A 16 -8.36 -42.33 28.16
C GLN A 16 -8.69 -40.83 28.12
N GLN A 17 -9.53 -40.37 29.04
CA GLN A 17 -9.87 -38.92 29.15
C GLN A 17 -8.65 -38.08 29.56
N SER A 18 -7.84 -38.61 30.47
CA SER A 18 -6.59 -37.92 30.86
C SER A 18 -5.58 -37.84 29.74
N ALA A 19 -5.39 -38.96 29.00
CA ALA A 19 -4.51 -38.97 27.82
C ALA A 19 -5.01 -38.02 26.72
N LYS A 20 -6.34 -37.98 26.49
CA LYS A 20 -6.94 -37.06 25.53
C LYS A 20 -6.70 -35.58 25.93
N LYS A 21 -6.95 -35.24 27.19
CA LYS A 21 -6.70 -33.89 27.73
C LYS A 21 -5.21 -33.50 27.68
N ALA A 22 -4.33 -34.45 28.00
CA ALA A 22 -2.88 -34.23 27.88
C ALA A 22 -2.46 -34.01 26.43
N GLY A 23 -3.00 -34.79 25.48
CA GLY A 23 -2.78 -34.63 24.05
C GLY A 23 -3.29 -33.29 23.53
N GLU A 24 -4.49 -32.86 23.93
CA GLU A 24 -5.07 -31.58 23.56
C GLU A 24 -4.23 -30.38 24.05
N ARG A 25 -3.47 -30.53 25.13
CA ARG A 25 -2.57 -29.51 25.69
C ARG A 25 -1.15 -29.57 25.15
N SER A 26 -0.78 -30.64 24.47
CA SER A 26 0.56 -30.82 23.93
C SER A 26 0.65 -30.27 22.50
N PRO A 27 1.48 -29.23 22.23
CA PRO A 27 1.66 -28.72 20.88
C PRO A 27 2.08 -29.78 19.86
N SER A 28 2.89 -30.77 20.30
CA SER A 28 3.34 -31.86 19.45
C SER A 28 2.23 -32.85 19.03
N VAL A 29 1.14 -32.92 19.78
CA VAL A 29 -0.02 -33.77 19.50
C VAL A 29 -1.12 -33.00 18.75
N ARG A 30 -1.30 -31.73 19.08
CA ARG A 30 -2.31 -30.86 18.42
C ARG A 30 -1.98 -30.53 16.96
N GLY A 31 -0.74 -30.73 16.54
CA GLY A 31 -0.27 -30.33 15.22
C GLY A 31 0.13 -28.87 15.18
N ALA A 32 -0.61 -28.03 14.47
CA ALA A 32 -0.36 -26.60 14.41
C ALA A 32 -1.21 -25.84 15.43
N ASP A 33 -0.58 -24.99 16.22
CA ASP A 33 -1.25 -23.99 17.06
C ASP A 33 -1.04 -22.62 16.42
N TRP A 34 -2.09 -21.80 16.36
CA TRP A 34 -1.99 -20.46 15.80
C TRP A 34 -2.60 -19.43 16.74
N ARG A 35 -2.06 -18.25 16.71
CA ARG A 35 -2.58 -17.09 17.47
C ARG A 35 -2.21 -15.79 16.75
N THR A 36 -2.84 -14.71 17.13
CA THR A 36 -2.38 -13.37 16.79
C THR A 36 -1.35 -12.90 17.79
N ALA A 37 -0.37 -12.14 17.32
CA ALA A 37 0.70 -11.57 18.15
C ALA A 37 1.16 -10.24 17.57
N THR A 38 1.54 -9.30 18.45
CA THR A 38 2.05 -7.99 17.99
C THR A 38 3.54 -8.08 17.68
N VAL A 39 3.93 -7.65 16.51
CA VAL A 39 5.32 -7.59 16.09
C VAL A 39 6.06 -6.51 16.87
N THR A 40 7.12 -6.90 17.58
CA THR A 40 7.96 -6.01 18.38
C THR A 40 9.34 -5.76 17.77
N ALA A 41 9.80 -6.65 16.88
CA ALA A 41 11.04 -6.47 16.12
C ALA A 41 10.97 -7.16 14.77
N VAL A 42 11.70 -6.63 13.81
CA VAL A 42 11.77 -7.12 12.42
C VAL A 42 13.23 -7.35 12.05
N ALA A 43 13.53 -8.51 11.46
CA ALA A 43 14.81 -8.84 10.87
C ALA A 43 14.63 -9.34 9.42
N ALA A 44 15.71 -9.65 8.72
CA ALA A 44 15.66 -10.01 7.31
C ALA A 44 14.72 -11.20 7.01
N THR A 45 14.77 -12.25 7.82
CA THR A 45 14.00 -13.49 7.61
C THR A 45 13.07 -13.85 8.77
N THR A 46 13.07 -13.04 9.84
CA THR A 46 12.31 -13.31 11.05
C THR A 46 11.57 -12.07 11.54
N VAL A 47 10.54 -12.27 12.32
CA VAL A 47 9.91 -11.25 13.15
C VAL A 47 9.86 -11.75 14.59
N THR A 48 9.99 -10.84 15.55
CA THR A 48 9.67 -11.15 16.95
C THR A 48 8.26 -10.64 17.23
N ALA A 49 7.38 -11.53 17.63
CA ALA A 49 5.99 -11.21 17.92
C ALA A 49 5.64 -11.70 19.33
N ASP A 50 5.23 -10.80 20.23
CA ASP A 50 4.99 -11.05 21.67
C ASP A 50 6.13 -11.85 22.31
N GLY A 51 7.39 -11.47 22.03
CA GLY A 51 8.59 -12.12 22.56
C GLY A 51 8.98 -13.44 21.88
N VAL A 52 8.21 -13.92 20.93
CA VAL A 52 8.50 -15.15 20.18
C VAL A 52 9.18 -14.81 18.85
N VAL A 53 10.34 -15.42 18.59
CA VAL A 53 11.02 -15.29 17.31
C VAL A 53 10.40 -16.26 16.31
N CYS A 54 9.79 -15.74 15.27
CA CYS A 54 9.11 -16.51 14.21
C CYS A 54 9.86 -16.35 12.90
N ARG A 55 10.04 -17.45 12.16
CA ARG A 55 10.46 -17.36 10.76
C ARG A 55 9.33 -16.75 9.94
N ARG A 56 9.69 -15.78 9.12
CA ARG A 56 8.71 -15.10 8.27
C ARG A 56 8.45 -15.90 6.99
N MET A 57 7.19 -16.08 6.62
CA MET A 57 6.85 -16.55 5.29
C MET A 57 7.18 -15.49 4.25
N ASP A 58 7.56 -15.91 3.06
CA ASP A 58 7.89 -15.01 1.96
C ASP A 58 6.70 -14.12 1.54
N THR A 59 5.49 -14.64 1.71
CA THR A 59 4.24 -13.90 1.51
C THR A 59 3.99 -12.79 2.52
N TYR A 60 4.64 -12.83 3.69
CA TYR A 60 4.58 -11.74 4.67
C TYR A 60 5.59 -10.66 4.29
N THR A 61 5.28 -9.92 3.26
CA THR A 61 6.08 -8.80 2.77
C THR A 61 5.97 -7.57 3.67
N MET A 62 7.06 -6.80 3.77
CA MET A 62 7.09 -5.52 4.49
C MET A 62 6.54 -5.56 5.93
N PRO A 63 7.05 -6.44 6.80
CA PRO A 63 6.64 -6.45 8.19
C PRO A 63 7.06 -5.15 8.90
N LEU A 64 6.19 -4.65 9.76
CA LEU A 64 6.44 -3.45 10.56
C LEU A 64 6.29 -3.79 12.05
N VAL A 65 7.06 -3.09 12.89
CA VAL A 65 6.80 -3.08 14.32
C VAL A 65 5.42 -2.49 14.56
N GLY A 66 4.60 -3.19 15.36
CA GLY A 66 3.20 -2.87 15.60
C GLY A 66 2.21 -3.65 14.71
N ASP A 67 2.66 -4.38 13.70
CA ASP A 67 1.76 -5.29 12.96
C ASP A 67 1.16 -6.34 13.91
N ILE A 68 -0.11 -6.63 13.72
CA ILE A 68 -0.75 -7.80 14.34
C ILE A 68 -0.59 -8.96 13.36
N ALA A 69 0.34 -9.86 13.66
CA ALA A 69 0.65 -10.99 12.81
C ALA A 69 -0.07 -12.26 13.30
N VAL A 70 -0.43 -13.12 12.36
CA VAL A 70 -0.81 -14.50 12.65
C VAL A 70 0.45 -15.32 12.74
N ILE A 71 0.72 -15.90 13.90
CA ILE A 71 1.83 -16.82 14.11
C ILE A 71 1.31 -18.22 14.38
N SER A 72 2.04 -19.23 13.90
CA SER A 72 1.69 -20.62 14.07
C SER A 72 2.90 -21.43 14.55
N GLN A 73 2.67 -22.33 15.47
CA GLN A 73 3.68 -23.26 15.95
C GLN A 73 3.47 -24.63 15.33
N SER A 74 4.51 -25.18 14.75
CA SER A 74 4.50 -26.55 14.26
C SER A 74 4.57 -27.56 15.42
N SER A 75 4.24 -28.82 15.15
CA SER A 75 4.29 -29.90 16.13
C SER A 75 5.66 -30.10 16.80
N ASN A 76 6.74 -29.72 16.15
CA ASN A 76 8.11 -29.77 16.67
C ASN A 76 8.59 -28.44 17.29
N GLY A 77 7.69 -27.52 17.55
CA GLY A 77 7.95 -26.29 18.32
C GLY A 77 8.46 -25.09 17.52
N ASN A 78 8.63 -25.23 16.20
CA ASN A 78 9.08 -24.09 15.37
C ASN A 78 7.95 -23.10 15.14
N TRP A 79 8.26 -21.79 15.27
CA TRP A 79 7.32 -20.71 15.02
C TRP A 79 7.48 -20.12 13.63
N ILE A 80 6.36 -19.87 12.99
CA ILE A 80 6.26 -19.25 11.67
C ILE A 80 5.27 -18.09 11.74
N ALA A 81 5.64 -16.94 11.20
CA ALA A 81 4.74 -15.82 10.98
C ALA A 81 4.14 -15.95 9.58
N LEU A 82 2.84 -16.19 9.52
CA LEU A 82 2.10 -16.43 8.28
C LEU A 82 1.82 -15.14 7.52
N GLY A 83 1.61 -14.03 8.24
CA GLY A 83 1.28 -12.74 7.67
C GLY A 83 0.67 -11.82 8.73
N ARG A 84 0.41 -10.57 8.35
CA ARG A 84 -0.32 -9.62 9.20
C ARG A 84 -1.81 -9.66 8.91
N LEU A 85 -2.61 -9.41 9.94
CA LEU A 85 -4.02 -9.09 9.76
C LEU A 85 -4.13 -7.73 9.04
N SER A 86 -5.07 -7.65 8.12
CA SER A 86 -5.33 -6.40 7.41
C SER A 86 -5.76 -5.31 8.40
N SER A 87 -5.11 -4.16 8.35
CA SER A 87 -5.55 -2.94 9.03
C SER A 87 -6.59 -2.14 8.24
N GLY A 88 -7.09 -2.72 7.16
CA GLY A 88 -7.87 -2.05 6.14
C GLY A 88 -7.00 -1.60 4.95
N ASP A 89 -7.66 -1.34 3.84
CA ASP A 89 -6.99 -0.75 2.68
C ASP A 89 -6.63 0.70 3.03
N PRO A 90 -5.39 1.17 2.79
CA PRO A 90 -5.07 2.57 3.03
C PRO A 90 -5.97 3.43 2.14
N GLY A 91 -6.82 4.22 2.81
CA GLY A 91 -7.79 5.06 2.13
C GLY A 91 -7.12 6.07 1.20
N TRP A 92 -7.86 6.51 0.19
CA TRP A 92 -7.44 7.60 -0.66
C TRP A 92 -7.41 8.92 0.11
N THR A 93 -6.33 9.66 -0.01
CA THR A 93 -6.22 11.03 0.47
C THR A 93 -6.43 11.98 -0.70
N THR A 94 -7.42 12.87 -0.61
CA THR A 94 -7.62 13.92 -1.62
C THR A 94 -6.51 14.95 -1.49
N ALA A 95 -5.86 15.24 -2.62
CA ALA A 95 -4.77 16.21 -2.66
C ALA A 95 -5.31 17.66 -2.50
N THR A 96 -4.59 18.50 -1.75
CA THR A 96 -4.86 19.92 -1.73
C THR A 96 -4.11 20.59 -2.88
N LEU A 97 -4.85 21.15 -3.82
CA LEU A 97 -4.28 21.71 -5.04
C LEU A 97 -3.75 23.13 -4.83
N GLY A 98 -2.75 23.49 -5.61
CA GLY A 98 -2.18 24.81 -5.68
C GLY A 98 -3.13 25.82 -6.34
N THR A 99 -2.77 27.08 -6.21
CA THR A 99 -3.54 28.18 -6.81
C THR A 99 -3.68 27.99 -8.32
N GLY A 100 -4.89 28.16 -8.81
CA GLY A 100 -5.21 28.00 -10.24
C GLY A 100 -5.59 26.59 -10.63
N TYR A 101 -5.57 25.62 -9.71
CA TYR A 101 -6.05 24.25 -9.95
C TYR A 101 -7.36 24.00 -9.21
N THR A 102 -8.27 23.29 -9.86
CA THR A 102 -9.56 22.86 -9.29
C THR A 102 -9.68 21.36 -9.43
N GLN A 103 -10.20 20.69 -8.39
CA GLN A 103 -10.41 19.24 -8.38
C GLN A 103 -11.39 18.80 -9.48
N GLY A 104 -11.03 17.71 -10.12
CA GLY A 104 -11.79 17.14 -11.22
C GLY A 104 -11.56 17.87 -12.55
N ASN A 105 -11.37 17.11 -13.61
CA ASN A 105 -11.32 17.64 -14.95
C ASN A 105 -12.68 17.43 -15.62
N THR A 106 -13.52 18.45 -15.58
CA THR A 106 -14.73 18.50 -16.37
C THR A 106 -14.40 19.09 -17.74
N SER A 107 -14.25 18.25 -18.74
CA SER A 107 -14.19 18.74 -20.11
C SER A 107 -15.47 18.37 -20.83
N SER A 108 -15.86 19.19 -21.81
CA SER A 108 -16.94 18.90 -22.75
C SER A 108 -16.72 17.57 -23.53
N GLN A 109 -15.56 16.98 -23.41
CA GLN A 109 -15.17 15.72 -24.06
C GLN A 109 -15.23 14.50 -23.12
N GLY A 110 -15.86 14.59 -21.99
CA GLY A 110 -16.12 13.44 -21.10
C GLY A 110 -14.95 12.96 -20.26
N ASN A 111 -13.89 13.76 -20.10
CA ASN A 111 -12.72 13.42 -19.30
C ASN A 111 -12.94 13.68 -17.80
N ASN A 112 -13.98 13.08 -17.23
CA ASN A 112 -14.21 13.16 -15.79
C ASN A 112 -13.38 12.09 -15.07
N ASN A 113 -12.16 12.43 -14.67
CA ASN A 113 -11.27 11.52 -13.94
C ASN A 113 -11.46 11.55 -12.42
N GLY A 114 -12.40 12.35 -11.92
CA GLY A 114 -12.59 12.57 -10.49
C GLY A 114 -11.50 13.44 -9.85
N PRO A 115 -11.56 13.65 -8.53
CA PRO A 115 -10.58 14.47 -7.83
C PRO A 115 -9.21 13.82 -7.80
N ILE A 116 -8.14 14.62 -7.83
CA ILE A 116 -6.77 14.13 -7.58
C ILE A 116 -6.68 13.64 -6.16
N ARG A 117 -6.29 12.38 -6.03
CA ARG A 117 -6.10 11.70 -4.76
C ARG A 117 -4.93 10.74 -4.85
N TYR A 118 -4.37 10.42 -3.71
CA TYR A 118 -3.22 9.53 -3.61
C TYR A 118 -3.33 8.61 -2.41
N ARG A 119 -2.59 7.50 -2.45
CA ARG A 119 -2.44 6.57 -1.33
C ARG A 119 -1.12 5.85 -1.40
N ARG A 120 -0.71 5.28 -0.27
CA ARG A 120 0.39 4.31 -0.24
C ARG A 120 -0.18 2.92 -0.41
N ILE A 121 0.48 2.12 -1.22
CA ILE A 121 0.16 0.72 -1.41
C ILE A 121 1.40 -0.14 -1.24
N VAL A 122 1.23 -1.40 -0.88
CA VAL A 122 2.30 -2.40 -0.96
C VAL A 122 2.22 -3.03 -2.34
N HIS A 123 3.29 -2.92 -3.11
CA HIS A 123 3.37 -3.50 -4.44
C HIS A 123 4.79 -4.02 -4.68
N GLN A 124 4.93 -5.24 -5.23
CA GLN A 124 6.22 -5.89 -5.49
C GLN A 124 7.17 -5.91 -4.27
N GLY A 125 6.63 -6.11 -3.08
CA GLY A 125 7.43 -6.18 -1.86
C GLY A 125 7.98 -4.84 -1.32
N GLY A 126 7.54 -3.70 -1.87
CA GLY A 126 7.92 -2.36 -1.44
C GLY A 126 6.72 -1.45 -1.23
N TRP A 127 6.97 -0.28 -0.63
CA TRP A 127 5.99 0.78 -0.57
C TRP A 127 5.98 1.56 -1.88
N TRP A 128 4.77 1.76 -2.40
CA TRP A 128 4.54 2.52 -3.62
C TRP A 128 3.51 3.61 -3.37
N MET A 129 3.67 4.69 -4.09
CA MET A 129 2.66 5.73 -4.23
C MET A 129 1.76 5.39 -5.40
N GLU A 130 0.45 5.55 -5.20
CA GLU A 130 -0.54 5.44 -6.27
C GLU A 130 -1.36 6.71 -6.35
N TRP A 131 -1.55 7.21 -7.56
CA TRP A 131 -2.31 8.41 -7.86
C TRP A 131 -3.52 8.10 -8.72
N ASP A 132 -4.59 8.86 -8.51
CA ASP A 132 -5.82 8.79 -9.29
C ASP A 132 -6.42 10.18 -9.45
N GLY A 133 -7.28 10.33 -10.47
CA GLY A 133 -8.03 11.55 -10.68
C GLY A 133 -7.35 12.57 -11.58
N GLY A 134 -7.95 13.73 -11.66
CA GLY A 134 -7.48 14.83 -12.48
C GLY A 134 -7.84 16.20 -11.92
N ALA A 135 -7.33 17.25 -12.53
CA ALA A 135 -7.61 18.63 -12.18
C ALA A 135 -7.91 19.46 -13.44
N THR A 136 -8.73 20.46 -13.24
CA THR A 136 -8.88 21.59 -14.17
C THR A 136 -7.93 22.69 -13.76
N ARG A 137 -7.35 23.39 -14.71
CA ARG A 137 -6.45 24.52 -14.49
C ARG A 137 -7.07 25.79 -15.05
N ALA A 138 -7.09 26.86 -14.25
CA ALA A 138 -7.57 28.16 -14.68
C ALA A 138 -6.52 28.84 -15.58
N THR A 139 -6.96 29.55 -16.62
CA THR A 139 -6.10 30.36 -17.46
C THR A 139 -5.48 31.52 -16.63
N GLY A 140 -4.17 31.72 -16.74
CA GLY A 140 -3.48 32.90 -16.23
C GLY A 140 -2.92 32.84 -14.81
N ALA A 141 -3.34 31.94 -13.94
CA ALA A 141 -2.83 31.81 -12.56
C ALA A 141 -1.93 30.56 -12.44
N GLN A 142 -0.62 30.72 -12.70
CA GLN A 142 0.12 29.54 -13.10
C GLN A 142 1.37 29.30 -12.30
N THR A 143 1.28 28.46 -11.29
CA THR A 143 2.45 27.75 -10.79
C THR A 143 2.57 26.40 -11.52
N SER A 144 3.78 25.95 -11.82
CA SER A 144 4.01 24.60 -12.32
C SER A 144 3.64 23.55 -11.27
N ASN A 145 3.60 23.91 -10.00
CA ASN A 145 3.24 23.03 -8.89
C ASN A 145 1.73 22.78 -8.86
N ILE A 146 1.38 21.49 -8.95
CA ILE A 146 -0.02 21.04 -8.89
C ILE A 146 -0.56 21.10 -7.45
N LEU A 147 0.30 20.86 -6.46
CA LEU A 147 -0.06 20.81 -5.05
C LEU A 147 0.19 22.17 -4.38
N SER A 148 -0.65 22.51 -3.40
CA SER A 148 -0.50 23.73 -2.58
C SER A 148 0.68 23.66 -1.60
N ALA A 149 1.08 22.46 -1.22
CA ALA A 149 2.21 22.18 -0.33
C ALA A 149 2.90 20.89 -0.76
N ALA A 150 4.16 20.77 -0.42
CA ALA A 150 4.92 19.55 -0.64
C ALA A 150 4.31 18.36 0.11
N LEU A 151 4.38 17.18 -0.49
CA LEU A 151 3.97 15.92 0.16
C LEU A 151 4.77 15.70 1.44
N ALA A 152 4.15 15.08 2.44
CA ALA A 152 4.88 14.59 3.62
C ALA A 152 5.96 13.59 3.22
N SER A 153 7.05 13.51 3.99
CA SER A 153 8.23 12.69 3.65
C SER A 153 7.90 11.22 3.35
N THR A 154 6.88 10.68 4.00
CA THR A 154 6.43 9.29 3.81
C THR A 154 5.77 9.02 2.45
N PHE A 155 5.47 10.05 1.67
CA PHE A 155 4.85 9.98 0.35
C PHE A 155 5.79 10.44 -0.78
N ARG A 156 7.04 10.72 -0.45
CA ARG A 156 8.02 11.24 -1.42
C ARG A 156 8.78 10.10 -2.08
N PRO A 157 9.06 10.18 -3.37
CA PRO A 157 9.94 9.22 -4.02
C PRO A 157 11.38 9.40 -3.52
N VAL A 158 12.15 8.32 -3.48
CA VAL A 158 13.59 8.37 -3.13
C VAL A 158 14.45 9.01 -4.23
N ALA A 159 13.96 8.98 -5.46
CA ALA A 159 14.54 9.65 -6.62
C ALA A 159 13.39 10.27 -7.43
N ARG A 160 13.67 11.36 -8.15
CA ARG A 160 12.66 12.00 -9.01
C ARG A 160 11.99 10.98 -9.91
N ALA A 161 10.66 10.92 -9.86
CA ALA A 161 9.85 10.11 -10.73
C ALA A 161 9.19 10.98 -11.80
N SER A 162 9.49 10.73 -13.05
CA SER A 162 9.00 11.50 -14.19
C SER A 162 8.02 10.68 -15.01
N PHE A 163 6.87 11.26 -15.31
CA PHE A 163 5.81 10.61 -16.07
C PHE A 163 5.31 11.49 -17.19
N VAL A 164 4.86 10.85 -18.25
CA VAL A 164 4.05 11.50 -19.29
C VAL A 164 2.59 11.35 -18.88
N ILE A 165 1.91 12.46 -18.68
CA ILE A 165 0.51 12.51 -18.25
C ILE A 165 -0.40 13.00 -19.38
N ALA A 166 -1.66 12.58 -19.31
CA ALA A 166 -2.68 13.08 -20.24
C ALA A 166 -3.08 14.51 -19.90
N ARG A 167 -3.30 15.32 -20.94
CA ARG A 167 -3.79 16.69 -20.88
C ARG A 167 -4.79 16.97 -22.00
N ASN A 168 -5.45 18.11 -21.94
CA ASN A 168 -6.21 18.58 -23.09
C ASN A 168 -5.31 18.75 -24.32
N ALA A 169 -5.91 18.54 -25.47
CA ALA A 169 -5.25 18.81 -26.74
C ALA A 169 -4.86 20.29 -26.84
N THR A 170 -3.63 20.56 -27.22
CA THR A 170 -3.15 21.89 -27.56
C THR A 170 -2.24 21.85 -28.78
N SER A 171 -2.23 22.91 -29.54
CA SER A 171 -1.21 23.09 -30.58
C SER A 171 0.09 23.51 -29.91
N ILE A 172 1.22 22.96 -30.35
CA ILE A 172 2.53 23.43 -29.91
C ILE A 172 2.75 24.82 -30.52
N THR A 173 2.80 25.85 -29.67
CA THR A 173 3.11 27.20 -30.09
C THR A 173 4.63 27.35 -30.20
N GLY A 174 5.13 27.87 -31.31
CA GLY A 174 6.57 28.15 -31.47
C GLY A 174 7.33 27.23 -32.43
N VAL A 175 6.71 26.15 -32.91
CA VAL A 175 7.25 25.39 -34.03
C VAL A 175 6.57 25.90 -35.30
N ALA A 176 7.32 26.58 -36.15
CA ALA A 176 6.81 27.06 -37.45
C ALA A 176 6.22 25.87 -38.24
N ASN A 177 4.98 26.00 -38.67
CA ASN A 177 4.22 25.00 -39.44
C ASN A 177 3.83 23.72 -38.66
N SER A 178 3.81 23.73 -37.33
CA SER A 178 3.34 22.56 -36.59
C SER A 178 1.81 22.55 -36.49
N THR A 179 1.18 21.58 -37.16
CA THR A 179 -0.22 21.19 -36.97
C THR A 179 -0.34 20.07 -35.90
N SER A 180 0.77 19.77 -35.24
CA SER A 180 0.80 18.68 -34.24
C SER A 180 0.01 19.06 -32.99
N VAL A 181 -0.94 18.24 -32.67
CA VAL A 181 -1.71 18.35 -31.46
C VAL A 181 -1.05 17.48 -30.37
N VAL A 182 -0.71 18.08 -29.25
CA VAL A 182 -0.09 17.37 -28.11
C VAL A 182 -1.14 17.07 -27.08
N HIS A 183 -1.27 15.78 -26.74
CA HIS A 183 -2.19 15.28 -25.72
C HIS A 183 -1.47 14.88 -24.41
N SER A 184 -0.18 15.16 -24.32
CA SER A 184 0.64 14.74 -23.19
C SER A 184 1.49 15.87 -22.65
N LEU A 185 1.89 15.74 -21.38
CA LEU A 185 2.76 16.67 -20.67
C LEU A 185 3.64 15.87 -19.71
N LYS A 186 4.87 16.34 -19.49
CA LYS A 186 5.73 15.76 -18.47
C LYS A 186 5.30 16.28 -17.08
N CYS A 187 5.20 15.35 -16.13
CA CYS A 187 4.97 15.64 -14.73
C CYS A 187 6.07 15.00 -13.90
N ASP A 188 6.72 15.76 -13.04
CA ASP A 188 7.74 15.31 -12.12
C ASP A 188 7.22 15.27 -10.70
N PHE A 189 7.54 14.17 -10.02
CA PHE A 189 7.35 13.99 -8.58
C PHE A 189 8.73 14.04 -7.96
N ASP A 190 9.02 15.13 -7.27
CA ASP A 190 10.35 15.39 -6.74
C ASP A 190 10.58 14.85 -5.33
N THR A 191 11.83 14.64 -4.98
CA THR A 191 12.25 14.10 -3.68
C THR A 191 11.94 15.07 -2.52
N ASP A 192 11.74 16.34 -2.79
CA ASP A 192 11.28 17.33 -1.82
C ASP A 192 9.77 17.30 -1.58
N GLY A 193 9.03 16.50 -2.38
CA GLY A 193 7.59 16.34 -2.30
C GLY A 193 6.79 17.26 -3.20
N THR A 194 7.45 18.03 -4.06
CA THR A 194 6.74 18.84 -5.07
C THR A 194 6.27 17.95 -6.22
N VAL A 195 5.10 18.30 -6.78
CA VAL A 195 4.53 17.64 -7.97
C VAL A 195 4.32 18.73 -8.99
N GLN A 196 5.11 18.71 -10.06
CA GLN A 196 5.16 19.82 -10.99
C GLN A 196 5.02 19.42 -12.44
N LEU A 197 4.39 20.29 -13.21
CA LEU A 197 4.36 20.21 -14.64
C LEU A 197 5.68 20.75 -15.20
N VAL A 198 6.27 20.00 -16.12
CA VAL A 198 7.53 20.35 -16.75
C VAL A 198 7.33 20.47 -18.26
N SER A 199 7.73 21.62 -18.82
CA SER A 199 7.71 21.82 -20.25
C SER A 199 9.04 22.39 -20.74
N ALA A 200 9.37 22.09 -21.97
CA ALA A 200 10.55 22.62 -22.66
C ALA A 200 10.36 24.05 -23.16
N ALA A 201 9.12 24.51 -23.33
CA ALA A 201 8.82 25.83 -23.85
C ALA A 201 7.88 26.60 -22.93
N ALA A 202 8.08 27.92 -22.82
CA ALA A 202 7.16 28.81 -22.12
C ALA A 202 5.78 28.73 -22.80
N GLY A 203 4.74 28.49 -21.98
CA GLY A 203 3.36 28.33 -22.44
C GLY A 203 2.87 26.90 -22.65
N ASP A 204 3.74 25.91 -22.82
CA ASP A 204 3.32 24.50 -23.01
C ASP A 204 2.73 23.87 -21.75
N THR A 205 2.99 24.47 -20.59
CA THR A 205 2.35 24.11 -19.33
C THR A 205 0.92 24.63 -19.21
N GLU A 206 0.46 25.43 -20.19
CA GLU A 206 -0.91 25.93 -20.22
C GLU A 206 -1.90 24.86 -20.64
N THR A 207 -2.19 23.98 -19.73
CA THR A 207 -3.21 22.95 -19.90
C THR A 207 -4.49 23.34 -19.18
N THR A 208 -5.65 23.15 -19.81
CA THR A 208 -6.94 23.39 -19.16
C THR A 208 -7.34 22.25 -18.23
N TRP A 209 -6.82 21.06 -18.47
CA TRP A 209 -6.97 19.94 -17.57
C TRP A 209 -5.78 18.96 -17.70
N LEU A 210 -5.57 18.20 -16.65
CA LEU A 210 -4.59 17.14 -16.58
C LEU A 210 -5.14 15.92 -15.83
N SER A 211 -4.51 14.76 -16.03
CA SER A 211 -4.85 13.52 -15.34
C SER A 211 -3.62 12.87 -14.74
N LEU A 212 -3.70 12.52 -13.47
CA LEU A 212 -2.69 11.72 -12.75
C LEU A 212 -3.13 10.26 -12.58
N LYS A 213 -4.19 9.86 -13.27
CA LYS A 213 -4.78 8.53 -13.13
C LYS A 213 -3.80 7.43 -13.52
N GLY A 214 -3.59 6.47 -12.63
CA GLY A 214 -2.76 5.29 -12.87
C GLY A 214 -1.26 5.50 -12.68
N ILE A 215 -0.82 6.67 -12.21
CA ILE A 215 0.60 6.89 -11.89
C ILE A 215 0.96 6.14 -10.62
N ARG A 216 2.09 5.44 -10.68
CA ARG A 216 2.68 4.73 -9.54
C ARG A 216 4.18 4.88 -9.54
N TYR A 217 4.76 5.09 -8.35
CA TYR A 217 6.21 5.10 -8.16
C TYR A 217 6.61 4.51 -6.81
N PRO A 218 7.83 3.94 -6.69
CA PRO A 218 8.30 3.39 -5.43
C PRO A 218 8.64 4.51 -4.44
N LEU A 219 8.39 4.25 -3.15
CA LEU A 219 8.70 5.13 -2.02
C LEU A 219 9.96 4.68 -1.27
N SER A 220 10.47 3.50 -1.56
CA SER A 220 11.67 2.89 -0.96
C SER A 220 12.25 1.86 -1.91
#